data_18b01d54cb15846137a6548de7bd1687
#
_entry.id   18b01d54cb15846137a6548de7bd1687
#
_cell.length_a   1.000
_cell.length_b   1.000
_cell.length_c   1.000
_cell.angle_alpha   90.00
_cell.angle_beta   90.00
_cell.angle_gamma   90.00
#
_symmetry.space_group_name_H-M   'P 1'
#
loop_
_entity.id
_entity.type
_entity.pdbx_description
1 polymer ?
#
loop_
_entity_poly.entity_id
_entity_poly.type
_entity_poly.pdbx_seq_one_letter_code
_entity_poly.pdbx_strand_id
1 'polypeptide(L)'
;MENKNGQEFQRKMQARHLVMLSLGGVIGTGLFLSSGYTIQQAGPFGTILSYLVGALVVYLVMLCLGELSVHMPETGAFHSYAVKYIGPGTGYTVAWLYWLTWTVALGSEFTAAGLLMKRWFPSVNVWVWSALFAILIFVLNVLTVKFFAESEFWFSSIKVIAIVFFIVLGVAAMLGFLPMTHSKAAPFFSNFTSGGLFPHGATAIMMTMLAVNFAFSGTELIGIAAGETANPEKMIPMAIRTTLWRLIIFFVGTIVVLSALLPISDAGVLESPFVAVLERIGVPYSADIMNFVILTAILSAANSGLYASSRMLWSLANKNTISPIFGKMTKQGVPINAVIFSMVGGALALLSSIVAPDTVYIVLVSISGLAVVIVWMSISASQFLFRRQFLKEGNSEKDLIYRTPLYPLVPIASFSLCLASCIGIAFDPTQRIALYCGIPFILFCYGSYYLTKNLKKRSVDYVEQNQPN
;
A
#
# COMPACT_ATOMS: atom_id res chain seq x y z
N MET A 1 -13.08 15.29 -25.58
CA MET A 1 -13.89 14.09 -25.93
C MET A 1 -14.87 13.89 -24.80
N GLU A 2 -16.12 14.30 -24.99
CA GLU A 2 -17.19 14.12 -24.02
C GLU A 2 -17.45 12.62 -23.80
N ASN A 3 -17.45 12.22 -22.56
CA ASN A 3 -17.66 10.83 -22.14
C ASN A 3 -19.14 10.47 -22.34
N LYS A 4 -19.48 9.69 -23.37
CA LYS A 4 -20.84 9.33 -23.77
C LYS A 4 -21.67 8.52 -22.75
N ASN A 5 -21.13 8.19 -21.57
CA ASN A 5 -21.79 7.36 -20.56
C ASN A 5 -22.04 8.04 -19.20
N GLY A 6 -21.84 9.35 -19.04
CA GLY A 6 -22.42 10.16 -17.96
C GLY A 6 -22.21 9.75 -16.49
N GLN A 7 -21.32 8.80 -16.17
CA GLN A 7 -21.11 8.32 -14.79
C GLN A 7 -19.71 8.67 -14.31
N GLU A 8 -19.52 9.93 -13.92
CA GLU A 8 -18.35 10.37 -13.18
C GLU A 8 -18.54 10.18 -11.68
N PHE A 9 -17.45 9.90 -10.95
CA PHE A 9 -17.49 9.90 -9.49
C PHE A 9 -17.83 11.29 -8.96
N GLN A 10 -18.68 11.34 -7.93
CA GLN A 10 -19.06 12.61 -7.30
C GLN A 10 -17.93 13.08 -6.38
N ARG A 11 -17.48 14.33 -6.53
CA ARG A 11 -16.45 14.97 -5.68
C ARG A 11 -16.99 15.29 -4.29
N LYS A 12 -17.17 14.25 -3.46
CA LYS A 12 -17.76 14.35 -2.10
C LYS A 12 -16.76 14.14 -0.97
N MET A 13 -15.54 13.70 -1.24
CA MET A 13 -14.53 13.49 -0.22
C MET A 13 -14.02 14.83 0.32
N GLN A 14 -14.13 15.00 1.65
CA GLN A 14 -13.58 16.15 2.38
C GLN A 14 -12.11 15.91 2.76
N ALA A 15 -11.38 16.98 3.14
CA ALA A 15 -9.99 16.88 3.56
C ALA A 15 -9.77 15.84 4.68
N ARG A 16 -10.67 15.78 5.67
CA ARG A 16 -10.59 14.80 6.78
C ARG A 16 -10.64 13.36 6.26
N HIS A 17 -11.50 13.08 5.28
CA HIS A 17 -11.63 11.74 4.68
C HIS A 17 -10.36 11.37 3.89
N LEU A 18 -9.82 12.32 3.12
CA LEU A 18 -8.59 12.10 2.34
C LEU A 18 -7.38 11.81 3.22
N VAL A 19 -7.19 12.59 4.30
CA VAL A 19 -6.10 12.38 5.27
C VAL A 19 -6.26 11.05 5.99
N MET A 20 -7.48 10.69 6.42
CA MET A 20 -7.73 9.44 7.13
C MET A 20 -7.67 8.22 6.21
N LEU A 21 -8.12 8.34 4.96
CA LEU A 21 -7.96 7.29 3.94
C LEU A 21 -6.48 6.98 3.70
N SER A 22 -5.64 8.02 3.58
CA SER A 22 -4.21 7.83 3.34
C SER A 22 -3.46 7.27 4.55
N LEU A 23 -3.87 7.61 5.79
CA LEU A 23 -3.31 7.01 7.01
C LEU A 23 -3.85 5.59 7.22
N GLY A 24 -5.15 5.41 7.00
CA GLY A 24 -5.83 4.15 7.20
C GLY A 24 -5.41 3.06 6.22
N GLY A 25 -5.26 3.41 4.95
CA GLY A 25 -4.82 2.47 3.92
C GLY A 25 -3.37 2.00 4.10
N VAL A 26 -2.53 2.81 4.75
CA VAL A 26 -1.11 2.47 4.98
C VAL A 26 -0.91 1.63 6.24
N ILE A 27 -1.62 1.95 7.33
CA ILE A 27 -1.45 1.27 8.61
C ILE A 27 -2.24 -0.05 8.61
N GLY A 28 -1.60 -1.12 8.22
CA GLY A 28 -2.13 -2.49 8.13
C GLY A 28 -1.10 -3.53 8.57
N THR A 29 -1.14 -4.72 7.99
CA THR A 29 -0.20 -5.82 8.30
C THR A 29 1.26 -5.45 8.07
N GLY A 30 1.53 -4.54 7.14
CA GLY A 30 2.88 -4.06 6.87
C GLY A 30 3.58 -3.48 8.10
N LEU A 31 2.88 -2.70 8.93
CA LEU A 31 3.43 -2.19 10.18
C LEU A 31 3.28 -3.21 11.31
N PHE A 32 2.07 -3.79 11.48
CA PHE A 32 1.75 -4.56 12.68
C PHE A 32 2.31 -6.00 12.69
N LEU A 33 2.67 -6.57 11.53
CA LEU A 33 3.22 -7.92 11.42
C LEU A 33 4.57 -7.94 10.71
N SER A 34 4.70 -7.30 9.52
CA SER A 34 5.97 -7.33 8.77
C SER A 34 7.13 -6.67 9.51
N SER A 35 6.87 -5.81 10.50
CA SER A 35 7.90 -5.24 11.36
C SER A 35 8.64 -6.31 12.20
N GLY A 36 7.94 -7.37 12.64
CA GLY A 36 8.56 -8.52 13.29
C GLY A 36 9.54 -9.24 12.36
N TYR A 37 9.11 -9.52 11.14
CA TYR A 37 9.97 -10.11 10.10
C TYR A 37 11.19 -9.23 9.82
N THR A 38 11.04 -7.91 9.69
CA THR A 38 12.16 -7.00 9.40
C THR A 38 13.16 -6.97 10.55
N ILE A 39 12.70 -6.99 11.81
CA ILE A 39 13.58 -7.07 13.01
C ILE A 39 14.34 -8.39 13.01
N GLN A 40 13.68 -9.49 12.70
CA GLN A 40 14.31 -10.82 12.64
C GLN A 40 15.39 -10.87 11.56
N GLN A 41 15.15 -10.29 10.37
CA GLN A 41 16.07 -10.32 9.24
C GLN A 41 17.22 -9.30 9.33
N ALA A 42 16.92 -8.04 9.62
CA ALA A 42 17.90 -6.95 9.59
C ALA A 42 18.48 -6.60 10.97
N GLY A 43 17.91 -7.16 12.04
CA GLY A 43 18.21 -6.73 13.40
C GLY A 43 17.59 -5.37 13.74
N PRO A 44 17.67 -4.95 15.02
CA PRO A 44 17.05 -3.72 15.50
C PRO A 44 17.52 -2.48 14.73
N PHE A 45 18.82 -2.26 14.64
CA PHE A 45 19.39 -1.08 13.99
C PHE A 45 19.19 -1.11 12.46
N GLY A 46 19.38 -2.30 11.84
CA GLY A 46 19.13 -2.50 10.42
C GLY A 46 17.67 -2.20 10.02
N THR A 47 16.72 -2.60 10.87
CA THR A 47 15.30 -2.31 10.66
C THR A 47 15.00 -0.81 10.70
N ILE A 48 15.56 -0.07 11.67
CA ILE A 48 15.38 1.39 11.73
C ILE A 48 15.92 2.04 10.45
N LEU A 49 17.10 1.64 9.98
CA LEU A 49 17.66 2.15 8.73
C LEU A 49 16.78 1.81 7.52
N SER A 50 16.27 0.56 7.44
CA SER A 50 15.36 0.14 6.37
C SER A 50 14.09 1.01 6.35
N TYR A 51 13.48 1.27 7.50
CA TYR A 51 12.30 2.14 7.59
C TYR A 51 12.60 3.61 7.30
N LEU A 52 13.77 4.13 7.66
CA LEU A 52 14.21 5.48 7.27
C LEU A 52 14.40 5.60 5.76
N VAL A 53 15.02 4.59 5.13
CA VAL A 53 15.16 4.55 3.66
C VAL A 53 13.80 4.44 2.99
N GLY A 54 12.91 3.55 3.46
CA GLY A 54 11.53 3.43 2.96
C GLY A 54 10.74 4.73 3.10
N ALA A 55 10.84 5.41 4.23
CA ALA A 55 10.23 6.72 4.47
C ALA A 55 10.75 7.78 3.49
N LEU A 56 12.05 7.78 3.20
CA LEU A 56 12.65 8.67 2.20
C LEU A 56 12.11 8.36 0.80
N VAL A 57 12.06 7.09 0.41
CA VAL A 57 11.50 6.67 -0.89
C VAL A 57 10.08 7.19 -1.04
N VAL A 58 9.21 6.89 -0.07
CA VAL A 58 7.81 7.33 -0.10
C VAL A 58 7.69 8.85 -0.11
N TYR A 59 8.49 9.55 0.67
CA TYR A 59 8.50 11.01 0.68
C TYR A 59 8.77 11.58 -0.72
N LEU A 60 9.80 11.08 -1.41
CA LEU A 60 10.17 11.55 -2.75
C LEU A 60 9.09 11.17 -3.78
N VAL A 61 8.54 9.96 -3.71
CA VAL A 61 7.43 9.52 -4.60
C VAL A 61 6.20 10.42 -4.42
N MET A 62 5.84 10.72 -3.17
CA MET A 62 4.66 11.53 -2.89
C MET A 62 4.80 13.00 -3.30
N LEU A 63 6.01 13.55 -3.28
CA LEU A 63 6.29 14.86 -3.88
C LEU A 63 6.00 14.85 -5.39
N CYS A 64 6.44 13.78 -6.09
CA CYS A 64 6.17 13.61 -7.52
C CYS A 64 4.66 13.42 -7.80
N LEU A 65 4.00 12.56 -7.03
CA LEU A 65 2.57 12.31 -7.16
C LEU A 65 1.73 13.57 -6.91
N GLY A 66 2.13 14.37 -5.92
CA GLY A 66 1.44 15.62 -5.57
C GLY A 66 1.36 16.59 -6.73
N GLU A 67 2.46 16.80 -7.44
CA GLU A 67 2.49 17.68 -8.61
C GLU A 67 1.59 17.18 -9.74
N LEU A 68 1.66 15.89 -10.03
CA LEU A 68 0.82 15.27 -11.05
C LEU A 68 -0.65 15.32 -10.69
N SER A 69 -1.01 15.01 -9.44
CA SER A 69 -2.40 14.92 -8.97
C SER A 69 -3.07 16.28 -8.84
N VAL A 70 -2.31 17.33 -8.55
CA VAL A 70 -2.83 18.71 -8.54
C VAL A 70 -3.05 19.21 -9.97
N HIS A 71 -2.12 18.90 -10.89
CA HIS A 71 -2.24 19.31 -12.28
C HIS A 71 -3.28 18.51 -13.08
N MET A 72 -3.44 17.24 -12.76
CA MET A 72 -4.39 16.32 -13.41
C MET A 72 -5.15 15.50 -12.35
N PRO A 73 -6.18 16.07 -11.68
CA PRO A 73 -6.95 15.37 -10.65
C PRO A 73 -7.96 14.40 -11.30
N GLU A 74 -7.47 13.20 -11.69
CA GLU A 74 -8.25 12.15 -12.32
C GLU A 74 -8.38 10.92 -11.40
N THR A 75 -9.53 10.23 -11.46
CA THR A 75 -9.67 8.88 -10.90
C THR A 75 -8.86 7.90 -11.74
N GLY A 76 -8.00 7.12 -11.10
CA GLY A 76 -6.99 6.30 -11.80
C GLY A 76 -5.59 6.92 -11.81
N ALA A 77 -5.46 8.20 -11.44
CA ALA A 77 -4.21 8.91 -11.12
C ALA A 77 -3.00 8.47 -11.95
N PHE A 78 -2.07 7.79 -11.28
CA PHE A 78 -0.75 7.46 -11.83
C PHE A 78 -0.78 6.57 -13.09
N HIS A 79 -1.80 5.72 -13.27
CA HIS A 79 -1.96 5.01 -14.54
C HIS A 79 -2.27 5.97 -15.69
N SER A 80 -3.12 6.99 -15.45
CA SER A 80 -3.43 8.04 -16.43
C SER A 80 -2.19 8.87 -16.77
N TYR A 81 -1.38 9.19 -15.77
CA TYR A 81 -0.12 9.91 -15.96
C TYR A 81 0.87 9.09 -16.78
N ALA A 82 0.99 7.79 -16.48
CA ALA A 82 1.84 6.90 -17.26
C ALA A 82 1.38 6.77 -18.71
N VAL A 83 0.07 6.68 -18.97
CA VAL A 83 -0.49 6.70 -20.34
C VAL A 83 -0.04 7.95 -21.10
N LYS A 84 -0.17 9.13 -20.46
CA LYS A 84 0.08 10.42 -21.09
C LYS A 84 1.56 10.71 -21.32
N TYR A 85 2.41 10.42 -20.33
CA TYR A 85 3.81 10.87 -20.35
C TYR A 85 4.81 9.77 -20.70
N ILE A 86 4.53 8.51 -20.43
CA ILE A 86 5.43 7.40 -20.76
C ILE A 86 4.92 6.65 -22.01
N GLY A 87 3.65 6.24 -21.97
CA GLY A 87 3.02 5.55 -23.08
C GLY A 87 1.85 4.66 -22.63
N PRO A 88 0.92 4.36 -23.56
CA PRO A 88 -0.33 3.69 -23.23
C PRO A 88 -0.15 2.25 -22.74
N GLY A 89 0.86 1.51 -23.25
CA GLY A 89 1.18 0.16 -22.76
C GLY A 89 1.69 0.17 -21.32
N THR A 90 2.53 1.16 -20.97
CA THR A 90 3.01 1.35 -19.60
C THR A 90 1.86 1.69 -18.66
N GLY A 91 0.98 2.62 -19.04
CA GLY A 91 -0.17 2.96 -18.21
C GLY A 91 -1.11 1.79 -17.97
N TYR A 92 -1.34 0.96 -19.00
CA TYR A 92 -2.11 -0.27 -18.86
C TYR A 92 -1.45 -1.24 -17.87
N THR A 93 -0.14 -1.46 -17.99
CA THR A 93 0.63 -2.34 -17.10
C THR A 93 0.65 -1.82 -15.67
N VAL A 94 0.83 -0.51 -15.46
CA VAL A 94 0.80 0.15 -14.13
C VAL A 94 -0.56 -0.04 -13.44
N ALA A 95 -1.66 0.07 -14.18
CA ALA A 95 -2.99 -0.16 -13.60
C ALA A 95 -3.16 -1.62 -13.15
N TRP A 96 -2.71 -2.59 -13.94
CA TRP A 96 -2.77 -4.00 -13.58
C TRP A 96 -1.82 -4.35 -12.43
N LEU A 97 -0.62 -3.75 -12.39
CA LEU A 97 0.30 -3.91 -11.25
C LEU A 97 -0.29 -3.37 -9.96
N TYR A 98 -0.96 -2.21 -10.02
CA TYR A 98 -1.60 -1.66 -8.83
C TYR A 98 -2.83 -2.48 -8.40
N TRP A 99 -3.60 -2.99 -9.35
CA TRP A 99 -4.66 -3.95 -9.07
C TRP A 99 -4.09 -5.21 -8.41
N LEU A 100 -2.98 -5.74 -8.93
CA LEU A 100 -2.28 -6.89 -8.35
C LEU A 100 -1.80 -6.60 -6.93
N THR A 101 -1.17 -5.43 -6.70
CA THR A 101 -0.72 -5.01 -5.37
C THR A 101 -1.82 -5.19 -4.34
N TRP A 102 -2.98 -4.60 -4.60
CA TRP A 102 -4.07 -4.61 -3.62
C TRP A 102 -4.83 -5.93 -3.56
N THR A 103 -4.99 -6.64 -4.68
CA THR A 103 -5.65 -7.96 -4.68
C THR A 103 -4.84 -8.99 -3.91
N VAL A 104 -3.52 -8.95 -4.04
CA VAL A 104 -2.61 -9.82 -3.29
C VAL A 104 -2.55 -9.36 -1.82
N ALA A 105 -2.53 -8.03 -1.57
CA ALA A 105 -2.60 -7.49 -0.22
C ALA A 105 -3.88 -7.90 0.51
N LEU A 106 -5.06 -7.92 -0.15
CA LEU A 106 -6.30 -8.43 0.43
C LEU A 106 -6.13 -9.85 1.01
N GLY A 107 -5.41 -10.71 0.27
CA GLY A 107 -5.11 -12.04 0.74
C GLY A 107 -4.24 -12.08 1.99
N SER A 108 -3.18 -11.27 2.04
CA SER A 108 -2.34 -11.17 3.23
C SER A 108 -3.11 -10.57 4.42
N GLU A 109 -3.95 -9.56 4.19
CA GLU A 109 -4.77 -8.94 5.24
C GLU A 109 -5.80 -9.94 5.81
N PHE A 110 -6.52 -10.69 4.95
CA PHE A 110 -7.48 -11.69 5.43
C PHE A 110 -6.81 -12.85 6.16
N THR A 111 -5.65 -13.31 5.68
CA THR A 111 -4.87 -14.36 6.36
C THR A 111 -4.39 -13.88 7.73
N ALA A 112 -3.84 -12.67 7.80
CA ALA A 112 -3.39 -12.07 9.04
C ALA A 112 -4.54 -11.86 10.04
N ALA A 113 -5.70 -11.38 9.58
CA ALA A 113 -6.90 -11.26 10.42
C ALA A 113 -7.32 -12.61 11.03
N GLY A 114 -7.27 -13.68 10.22
CA GLY A 114 -7.53 -15.03 10.68
C GLY A 114 -6.50 -15.54 11.72
N LEU A 115 -5.21 -15.21 11.53
CA LEU A 115 -4.15 -15.54 12.49
C LEU A 115 -4.36 -14.83 13.83
N LEU A 116 -4.71 -13.54 13.82
CA LEU A 116 -5.00 -12.80 15.05
C LEU A 116 -6.15 -13.36 15.84
N MET A 117 -7.16 -13.94 15.19
CA MET A 117 -8.29 -14.59 15.86
C MET A 117 -7.91 -15.86 16.62
N LYS A 118 -6.77 -16.50 16.30
CA LYS A 118 -6.25 -17.66 17.04
C LYS A 118 -5.97 -17.36 18.51
N ARG A 119 -5.68 -16.11 18.85
CA ARG A 119 -5.50 -15.69 20.24
C ARG A 119 -6.76 -15.94 21.11
N TRP A 120 -7.93 -15.66 20.56
CA TRP A 120 -9.21 -15.81 21.28
C TRP A 120 -9.91 -17.13 20.99
N PHE A 121 -9.71 -17.68 19.80
CA PHE A 121 -10.38 -18.89 19.32
C PHE A 121 -9.36 -19.88 18.73
N PRO A 122 -8.49 -20.48 19.56
CA PRO A 122 -7.39 -21.32 19.08
C PRO A 122 -7.85 -22.59 18.34
N SER A 123 -9.06 -23.10 18.62
CA SER A 123 -9.62 -24.28 17.97
C SER A 123 -10.21 -24.02 16.57
N VAL A 124 -10.52 -22.78 16.23
CA VAL A 124 -11.12 -22.44 14.93
C VAL A 124 -10.02 -22.26 13.87
N ASN A 125 -10.21 -22.84 12.71
CA ASN A 125 -9.25 -22.73 11.62
C ASN A 125 -9.13 -21.29 11.09
N VAL A 126 -7.92 -20.86 10.72
CA VAL A 126 -7.62 -19.52 10.21
C VAL A 126 -8.52 -19.15 9.02
N TRP A 127 -8.69 -20.06 8.06
CA TRP A 127 -9.49 -19.83 6.85
C TRP A 127 -10.96 -19.45 7.13
N VAL A 128 -11.55 -19.93 8.23
CA VAL A 128 -12.94 -19.62 8.60
C VAL A 128 -13.08 -18.13 8.91
N TRP A 129 -12.17 -17.60 9.73
CA TRP A 129 -12.13 -16.18 10.05
C TRP A 129 -11.78 -15.33 8.85
N SER A 130 -10.80 -15.78 8.05
CA SER A 130 -10.41 -15.09 6.81
C SER A 130 -11.59 -14.97 5.85
N ALA A 131 -12.39 -16.02 5.66
CA ALA A 131 -13.58 -16.01 4.82
C ALA A 131 -14.67 -15.06 5.39
N LEU A 132 -14.89 -15.09 6.70
CA LEU A 132 -15.86 -14.19 7.37
C LEU A 132 -15.48 -12.73 7.13
N PHE A 133 -14.22 -12.37 7.33
CA PHE A 133 -13.73 -11.01 7.12
C PHE A 133 -13.74 -10.59 5.65
N ALA A 134 -13.45 -11.51 4.73
CA ALA A 134 -13.59 -11.25 3.29
C ALA A 134 -15.03 -10.89 2.91
N ILE A 135 -16.01 -11.63 3.43
CA ILE A 135 -17.45 -11.33 3.22
C ILE A 135 -17.80 -9.97 3.83
N LEU A 136 -17.34 -9.68 5.05
CA LEU A 136 -17.58 -8.38 5.70
C LEU A 136 -17.06 -7.22 4.87
N ILE A 137 -15.81 -7.29 4.41
CA ILE A 137 -15.18 -6.23 3.61
C ILE A 137 -15.88 -6.08 2.24
N PHE A 138 -16.27 -7.19 1.62
CA PHE A 138 -17.07 -7.15 0.39
C PHE A 138 -18.38 -6.37 0.60
N VAL A 139 -19.15 -6.71 1.64
CA VAL A 139 -20.43 -6.04 1.95
C VAL A 139 -20.21 -4.54 2.18
N LEU A 140 -19.19 -4.15 2.96
CA LEU A 140 -18.88 -2.74 3.22
C LEU A 140 -18.56 -1.96 1.93
N ASN A 141 -17.86 -2.57 0.97
CA ASN A 141 -17.52 -1.92 -0.29
C ASN A 141 -18.69 -1.83 -1.29
N VAL A 142 -19.71 -2.67 -1.13
CA VAL A 142 -20.91 -2.65 -2.01
C VAL A 142 -21.92 -1.59 -1.57
N LEU A 143 -21.88 -1.12 -0.32
CA LEU A 143 -22.87 -0.18 0.22
C LEU A 143 -22.79 1.19 -0.48
N THR A 144 -22.11 2.16 0.08
CA THR A 144 -21.99 3.50 -0.54
C THR A 144 -20.60 4.10 -0.30
N VAL A 145 -20.17 4.98 -1.23
CA VAL A 145 -18.88 5.72 -1.08
C VAL A 145 -18.88 6.57 0.20
N LYS A 146 -19.99 7.16 0.60
CA LYS A 146 -20.10 7.95 1.83
C LYS A 146 -19.92 7.09 3.07
N PHE A 147 -20.55 5.92 3.10
CA PHE A 147 -20.43 4.98 4.22
C PHE A 147 -19.00 4.44 4.34
N PHE A 148 -18.39 4.11 3.19
CA PHE A 148 -16.97 3.74 3.12
C PHE A 148 -16.07 4.82 3.73
N ALA A 149 -16.20 6.08 3.29
CA ALA A 149 -15.36 7.19 3.77
C ALA A 149 -15.51 7.47 5.27
N GLU A 150 -16.73 7.36 5.81
CA GLU A 150 -17.01 7.58 7.23
C GLU A 150 -16.51 6.41 8.09
N SER A 151 -16.69 5.16 7.66
CA SER A 151 -16.16 3.99 8.35
C SER A 151 -14.63 4.01 8.41
N GLU A 152 -13.99 4.36 7.29
CA GLU A 152 -12.53 4.48 7.21
C GLU A 152 -11.98 5.58 8.12
N PHE A 153 -12.70 6.69 8.27
CA PHE A 153 -12.35 7.74 9.23
C PHE A 153 -12.27 7.22 10.68
N TRP A 154 -13.27 6.45 11.11
CA TRP A 154 -13.29 5.89 12.47
C TRP A 154 -12.25 4.81 12.66
N PHE A 155 -12.12 3.87 11.73
CA PHE A 155 -11.08 2.85 11.79
C PHE A 155 -9.68 3.45 11.84
N SER A 156 -9.40 4.45 11.01
CA SER A 156 -8.11 5.14 11.00
C SER A 156 -7.84 5.91 12.29
N SER A 157 -8.86 6.50 12.90
CA SER A 157 -8.74 7.19 14.18
C SER A 157 -8.33 6.23 15.30
N ILE A 158 -8.93 5.04 15.36
CA ILE A 158 -8.58 3.99 16.34
C ILE A 158 -7.11 3.59 16.18
N LYS A 159 -6.64 3.36 14.95
CA LYS A 159 -5.25 3.00 14.67
C LYS A 159 -4.26 4.07 15.15
N VAL A 160 -4.52 5.34 14.83
CA VAL A 160 -3.66 6.45 15.20
C VAL A 160 -3.56 6.58 16.72
N ILE A 161 -4.69 6.51 17.43
CA ILE A 161 -4.72 6.56 18.90
C ILE A 161 -3.91 5.40 19.48
N ALA A 162 -4.10 4.19 18.96
CA ALA A 162 -3.40 3.01 19.45
C ALA A 162 -1.89 3.07 19.22
N ILE A 163 -1.43 3.56 18.06
CA ILE A 163 0.00 3.73 17.78
C ILE A 163 0.62 4.77 18.73
N VAL A 164 -0.05 5.91 18.94
CA VAL A 164 0.43 6.93 19.87
C VAL A 164 0.52 6.37 21.28
N PHE A 165 -0.51 5.64 21.73
CA PHE A 165 -0.53 4.96 23.01
C PHE A 165 0.61 3.96 23.15
N PHE A 166 0.83 3.12 22.12
CA PHE A 166 1.92 2.15 22.08
C PHE A 166 3.29 2.83 22.19
N ILE A 167 3.53 3.90 21.42
CA ILE A 167 4.79 4.64 21.47
C ILE A 167 5.01 5.25 22.87
N VAL A 168 3.97 5.86 23.46
CA VAL A 168 4.08 6.47 24.81
C VAL A 168 4.40 5.42 25.88
N LEU A 169 3.67 4.29 25.89
CA LEU A 169 3.93 3.20 26.83
C LEU A 169 5.32 2.58 26.60
N GLY A 170 5.67 2.36 25.34
CA GLY A 170 6.96 1.78 25.01
C GLY A 170 8.14 2.66 25.41
N VAL A 171 8.06 3.97 25.16
CA VAL A 171 9.07 4.94 25.64
C VAL A 171 9.13 4.96 27.18
N ALA A 172 7.98 4.93 27.86
CA ALA A 172 7.95 4.86 29.33
C ALA A 172 8.62 3.58 29.85
N ALA A 173 8.40 2.43 29.18
CA ALA A 173 9.07 1.18 29.52
C ALA A 173 10.59 1.22 29.22
N MET A 174 10.99 1.78 28.07
CA MET A 174 12.42 1.99 27.74
C MET A 174 13.16 2.82 28.77
N LEU A 175 12.50 3.84 29.33
CA LEU A 175 13.05 4.75 30.33
C LEU A 175 12.96 4.18 31.76
N GLY A 176 12.39 2.97 31.95
CA GLY A 176 12.26 2.33 33.24
C GLY A 176 11.12 2.84 34.11
N PHE A 177 10.19 3.63 33.58
CA PHE A 177 9.01 4.09 34.33
C PHE A 177 7.94 3.01 34.48
N LEU A 178 8.01 1.93 33.67
CA LEU A 178 7.11 0.79 33.73
C LEU A 178 7.89 -0.50 34.07
N PRO A 179 7.34 -1.37 34.92
CA PRO A 179 7.95 -2.66 35.20
C PRO A 179 7.92 -3.56 33.96
N MET A 180 8.97 -4.34 33.74
CA MET A 180 9.02 -5.36 32.71
C MET A 180 8.90 -6.74 33.36
N THR A 181 8.04 -7.61 32.84
CA THR A 181 7.74 -8.92 33.44
C THR A 181 8.95 -9.85 33.55
N HIS A 182 9.95 -9.68 32.65
CA HIS A 182 11.13 -10.51 32.58
C HIS A 182 12.47 -9.75 32.74
N SER A 183 12.44 -8.48 33.12
CA SER A 183 13.65 -7.67 33.31
C SER A 183 13.56 -6.83 34.56
N LYS A 184 14.59 -6.87 35.42
CA LYS A 184 14.71 -5.99 36.59
C LYS A 184 15.25 -4.58 36.25
N ALA A 185 15.82 -4.42 35.07
CA ALA A 185 16.37 -3.16 34.57
C ALA A 185 15.65 -2.73 33.29
N ALA A 186 15.52 -1.43 33.08
CA ALA A 186 15.00 -0.90 31.83
C ALA A 186 15.88 -1.38 30.66
N PRO A 187 15.34 -1.95 29.61
CA PRO A 187 16.12 -2.49 28.51
C PRO A 187 16.90 -1.41 27.76
N PHE A 188 16.42 -0.17 27.79
CA PHE A 188 16.95 0.98 27.07
C PHE A 188 17.38 0.58 25.64
N PHE A 189 18.67 0.71 25.30
CA PHE A 189 19.18 0.28 23.99
C PHE A 189 19.92 -1.07 24.04
N SER A 190 19.76 -1.88 25.09
CA SER A 190 20.48 -3.15 25.22
C SER A 190 20.22 -4.12 24.07
N ASN A 191 18.98 -4.19 23.56
CA ASN A 191 18.64 -5.04 22.42
C ASN A 191 19.28 -4.59 21.10
N PHE A 192 19.70 -3.32 20.97
CA PHE A 192 20.35 -2.84 19.75
C PHE A 192 21.75 -3.41 19.55
N THR A 193 22.38 -3.85 20.62
CA THR A 193 23.78 -4.32 20.62
C THR A 193 23.92 -5.80 20.94
N SER A 194 22.84 -6.46 21.41
CA SER A 194 22.87 -7.86 21.88
C SER A 194 23.30 -8.88 20.80
N GLY A 195 23.11 -8.58 19.52
CA GLY A 195 23.56 -9.39 18.37
C GLY A 195 24.58 -8.67 17.46
N GLY A 196 25.12 -7.52 17.89
CA GLY A 196 25.85 -6.59 17.03
C GLY A 196 24.91 -5.63 16.28
N LEU A 197 25.47 -4.56 15.71
CA LEU A 197 24.66 -3.55 14.98
C LEU A 197 23.96 -4.13 13.74
N PHE A 198 24.62 -5.07 13.06
CA PHE A 198 24.12 -5.73 11.86
C PHE A 198 24.34 -7.25 11.99
N PRO A 199 23.49 -7.97 12.74
CA PRO A 199 23.69 -9.40 13.04
C PRO A 199 23.74 -10.28 11.78
N HIS A 200 23.05 -9.88 10.71
CA HIS A 200 23.04 -10.58 9.43
C HIS A 200 23.71 -9.78 8.29
N GLY A 201 24.56 -8.80 8.65
CA GLY A 201 25.27 -7.94 7.71
C GLY A 201 24.42 -6.79 7.16
N ALA A 202 25.08 -5.80 6.55
CA ALA A 202 24.43 -4.62 6.00
C ALA A 202 23.50 -4.94 4.81
N THR A 203 23.73 -6.05 4.11
CA THR A 203 22.87 -6.53 2.98
C THR A 203 21.46 -6.87 3.44
N ALA A 204 21.25 -7.24 4.70
CA ALA A 204 19.95 -7.51 5.26
C ALA A 204 18.99 -6.30 5.19
N ILE A 205 19.53 -5.07 5.19
CA ILE A 205 18.73 -3.86 4.95
C ILE A 205 18.07 -3.92 3.58
N MET A 206 18.81 -4.26 2.53
CA MET A 206 18.26 -4.38 1.17
C MET A 206 17.26 -5.53 1.07
N MET A 207 17.50 -6.63 1.78
CA MET A 207 16.61 -7.80 1.79
C MET A 207 15.26 -7.51 2.45
N THR A 208 15.16 -6.54 3.36
CA THR A 208 13.90 -6.17 4.01
C THR A 208 13.13 -5.08 3.26
N MET A 209 13.71 -4.47 2.23
CA MET A 209 13.10 -3.30 1.56
C MET A 209 11.73 -3.56 0.94
N LEU A 210 11.44 -4.78 0.46
CA LEU A 210 10.09 -5.07 -0.06
C LEU A 210 9.03 -5.06 1.03
N ALA A 211 9.32 -5.70 2.17
CA ALA A 211 8.42 -5.69 3.32
C ALA A 211 8.23 -4.26 3.85
N VAL A 212 9.29 -3.46 3.89
CA VAL A 212 9.24 -2.05 4.28
C VAL A 212 8.46 -1.22 3.28
N ASN A 213 8.68 -1.38 1.97
CA ASN A 213 7.93 -0.67 0.94
C ASN A 213 6.45 -1.08 0.94
N PHE A 214 6.15 -2.37 1.18
CA PHE A 214 4.78 -2.82 1.42
C PHE A 214 4.17 -2.14 2.64
N ALA A 215 4.91 -2.02 3.74
CA ALA A 215 4.42 -1.32 4.94
C ALA A 215 4.06 0.14 4.68
N PHE A 216 4.70 0.81 3.72
CA PHE A 216 4.37 2.17 3.30
C PHE A 216 3.39 2.25 2.13
N SER A 217 2.99 1.11 1.53
CA SER A 217 1.99 1.11 0.45
C SER A 217 0.64 1.62 0.95
N GLY A 218 -0.10 2.30 0.07
CA GLY A 218 -1.35 2.97 0.43
C GLY A 218 -1.21 4.49 0.58
N THR A 219 -0.01 5.04 0.72
CA THR A 219 0.21 6.49 0.70
C THR A 219 -0.27 7.11 -0.61
N GLU A 220 -0.08 6.43 -1.73
CA GLU A 220 -0.50 6.81 -3.07
C GLU A 220 -2.02 6.80 -3.29
N LEU A 221 -2.82 6.28 -2.33
CA LEU A 221 -4.29 6.35 -2.35
C LEU A 221 -4.81 7.80 -2.45
N ILE A 222 -4.05 8.77 -1.94
CA ILE A 222 -4.32 10.21 -2.13
C ILE A 222 -4.48 10.53 -3.62
N GLY A 223 -3.62 9.97 -4.47
CA GLY A 223 -3.69 10.16 -5.91
C GLY A 223 -4.96 9.56 -6.52
N ILE A 224 -5.36 8.35 -6.11
CA ILE A 224 -6.58 7.69 -6.61
C ILE A 224 -7.82 8.45 -6.19
N ALA A 225 -7.86 8.91 -4.95
CA ALA A 225 -8.96 9.70 -4.41
C ALA A 225 -9.01 11.14 -4.96
N ALA A 226 -8.00 11.59 -5.72
CA ALA A 226 -7.94 12.95 -6.27
C ALA A 226 -9.16 13.29 -7.13
N GLY A 227 -9.63 12.33 -7.95
CA GLY A 227 -10.83 12.51 -8.78
C GLY A 227 -12.15 12.61 -8.00
N GLU A 228 -12.19 12.09 -6.77
CA GLU A 228 -13.34 12.11 -5.86
C GLU A 228 -13.23 13.19 -4.78
N THR A 229 -12.13 13.96 -4.78
CA THR A 229 -11.81 14.99 -3.77
C THR A 229 -12.41 16.33 -4.15
N ALA A 230 -13.07 16.99 -3.19
CA ALA A 230 -13.50 18.38 -3.34
C ALA A 230 -12.24 19.30 -3.27
N ASN A 231 -12.17 20.30 -4.16
CA ASN A 231 -11.03 21.24 -4.24
C ASN A 231 -9.65 20.58 -4.19
N PRO A 232 -9.31 19.68 -5.17
CA PRO A 232 -8.10 18.88 -5.16
C PRO A 232 -6.81 19.73 -5.07
N GLU A 233 -6.79 20.92 -5.69
CA GLU A 233 -5.64 21.85 -5.68
C GLU A 233 -5.18 22.26 -4.29
N LYS A 234 -6.11 22.36 -3.32
CA LYS A 234 -5.79 22.73 -1.93
C LYS A 234 -5.66 21.50 -1.03
N MET A 235 -6.53 20.50 -1.24
CA MET A 235 -6.62 19.36 -0.33
C MET A 235 -5.51 18.34 -0.55
N ILE A 236 -5.08 18.09 -1.79
CA ILE A 236 -4.03 17.11 -2.08
C ILE A 236 -2.68 17.53 -1.47
N PRO A 237 -2.16 18.75 -1.68
CA PRO A 237 -0.90 19.17 -1.06
C PRO A 237 -0.93 19.11 0.46
N MET A 238 -2.05 19.54 1.07
CA MET A 238 -2.23 19.49 2.51
C MET A 238 -2.25 18.04 3.03
N ALA A 239 -2.97 17.15 2.35
CA ALA A 239 -3.05 15.73 2.72
C ALA A 239 -1.68 15.07 2.62
N ILE A 240 -0.95 15.25 1.52
CA ILE A 240 0.40 14.71 1.34
C ILE A 240 1.32 15.17 2.46
N ARG A 241 1.44 16.48 2.69
CA ARG A 241 2.32 17.02 3.73
C ARG A 241 1.97 16.50 5.13
N THR A 242 0.69 16.49 5.47
CA THR A 242 0.23 16.08 6.80
C THR A 242 0.41 14.58 7.01
N THR A 243 0.07 13.76 6.01
CA THR A 243 0.15 12.31 6.09
C THR A 243 1.60 11.85 6.19
N LEU A 244 2.50 12.37 5.35
CA LEU A 244 3.89 11.95 5.33
C LEU A 244 4.58 12.15 6.68
N TRP A 245 4.47 13.33 7.29
CA TRP A 245 5.08 13.59 8.59
C TRP A 245 4.52 12.67 9.69
N ARG A 246 3.21 12.45 9.69
CA ARG A 246 2.58 11.54 10.65
C ARG A 246 3.04 10.10 10.45
N LEU A 247 3.11 9.63 9.21
CA LEU A 247 3.58 8.29 8.90
C LEU A 247 5.04 8.09 9.31
N ILE A 248 5.93 9.03 8.98
CA ILE A 248 7.33 8.94 9.38
C ILE A 248 7.45 8.83 10.90
N ILE A 249 6.77 9.70 11.65
CA ILE A 249 6.80 9.69 13.11
C ILE A 249 6.24 8.37 13.66
N PHE A 250 5.08 7.91 13.14
CA PHE A 250 4.45 6.70 13.63
C PHE A 250 5.25 5.45 13.29
N PHE A 251 5.74 5.33 12.07
CA PHE A 251 6.51 4.15 11.65
C PHE A 251 7.87 4.10 12.34
N VAL A 252 8.66 5.15 12.19
CA VAL A 252 10.01 5.18 12.79
C VAL A 252 9.94 5.13 14.31
N GLY A 253 9.04 5.89 14.93
CA GLY A 253 8.85 5.88 16.38
C GLY A 253 8.45 4.49 16.90
N THR A 254 7.53 3.83 16.22
CA THR A 254 7.11 2.45 16.55
C THR A 254 8.26 1.46 16.40
N ILE A 255 9.00 1.53 15.29
CA ILE A 255 10.13 0.63 15.03
C ILE A 255 11.23 0.82 16.07
N VAL A 256 11.50 2.04 16.51
CA VAL A 256 12.46 2.31 17.60
C VAL A 256 12.01 1.62 18.89
N VAL A 257 10.74 1.76 19.26
CA VAL A 257 10.17 1.12 20.45
C VAL A 257 10.23 -0.42 20.35
N LEU A 258 9.76 -0.97 19.23
CA LEU A 258 9.80 -2.41 19.00
C LEU A 258 11.24 -2.95 19.08
N SER A 259 12.15 -2.30 18.37
CA SER A 259 13.56 -2.70 18.33
C SER A 259 14.25 -2.60 19.70
N ALA A 260 13.82 -1.68 20.56
CA ALA A 260 14.36 -1.55 21.91
C ALA A 260 13.83 -2.63 22.87
N LEU A 261 12.54 -2.99 22.75
CA LEU A 261 11.85 -3.84 23.73
C LEU A 261 11.71 -5.30 23.31
N LEU A 262 11.88 -5.61 22.01
CA LEU A 262 11.72 -6.96 21.47
C LEU A 262 13.09 -7.54 21.07
N PRO A 263 13.56 -8.63 21.71
CA PRO A 263 14.74 -9.35 21.25
C PRO A 263 14.56 -9.96 19.86
N ILE A 264 15.63 -10.07 19.09
CA ILE A 264 15.62 -10.65 17.73
C ILE A 264 15.04 -12.07 17.72
N SER A 265 15.35 -12.87 18.76
CA SER A 265 14.88 -14.25 18.89
C SER A 265 13.37 -14.38 18.93
N ASP A 266 12.68 -13.35 19.40
CA ASP A 266 11.23 -13.36 19.66
C ASP A 266 10.47 -12.61 18.56
N ALA A 267 11.21 -12.00 17.62
CA ALA A 267 10.64 -11.35 16.46
C ALA A 267 10.24 -12.38 15.40
N GLY A 268 9.08 -12.21 14.79
CA GLY A 268 8.55 -13.10 13.75
C GLY A 268 7.24 -12.59 13.17
N VAL A 269 6.53 -13.45 12.44
CA VAL A 269 5.25 -13.12 11.79
C VAL A 269 4.05 -13.83 12.41
N LEU A 270 4.29 -14.84 13.28
CA LEU A 270 3.23 -15.64 13.90
C LEU A 270 2.42 -14.87 14.93
N GLU A 271 3.06 -13.93 15.60
CA GLU A 271 2.44 -13.05 16.58
C GLU A 271 2.84 -11.60 16.30
N SER A 272 1.93 -10.68 16.55
CA SER A 272 2.22 -9.26 16.38
C SER A 272 3.30 -8.81 17.37
N PRO A 273 4.41 -8.20 16.92
CA PRO A 273 5.45 -7.68 17.81
C PRO A 273 4.92 -6.61 18.78
N PHE A 274 3.84 -5.94 18.44
CA PHE A 274 3.16 -4.99 19.34
C PHE A 274 2.53 -5.69 20.54
N VAL A 275 1.86 -6.81 20.29
CA VAL A 275 1.23 -7.64 21.34
C VAL A 275 2.31 -8.19 22.25
N ALA A 276 3.37 -8.77 21.67
CA ALA A 276 4.49 -9.32 22.42
C ALA A 276 5.18 -8.28 23.33
N VAL A 277 5.36 -7.05 22.86
CA VAL A 277 5.92 -5.96 23.67
C VAL A 277 4.99 -5.58 24.83
N LEU A 278 3.68 -5.48 24.58
CA LEU A 278 2.72 -5.11 25.63
C LEU A 278 2.57 -6.19 26.70
N GLU A 279 2.67 -7.46 26.33
CA GLU A 279 2.71 -8.58 27.30
C GLU A 279 3.95 -8.48 28.20
N ARG A 280 5.10 -8.12 27.63
CA ARG A 280 6.35 -7.91 28.38
C ARG A 280 6.28 -6.72 29.33
N ILE A 281 5.58 -5.65 28.96
CA ILE A 281 5.31 -4.50 29.86
C ILE A 281 4.40 -4.90 31.00
N GLY A 282 3.57 -5.95 30.82
CA GLY A 282 2.73 -6.49 31.89
C GLY A 282 1.50 -5.63 32.22
N VAL A 283 1.06 -4.74 31.31
CA VAL A 283 -0.19 -3.98 31.48
C VAL A 283 -1.38 -4.92 31.25
N PRO A 284 -2.26 -5.16 32.24
CA PRO A 284 -3.37 -6.08 32.11
C PRO A 284 -4.26 -5.77 30.89
N TYR A 285 -4.68 -6.79 30.17
CA TYR A 285 -5.54 -6.73 28.97
C TYR A 285 -5.00 -5.89 27.80
N SER A 286 -3.84 -5.24 27.93
CA SER A 286 -3.28 -4.38 26.86
C SER A 286 -2.99 -5.16 25.59
N ALA A 287 -2.53 -6.39 25.72
CA ALA A 287 -2.26 -7.28 24.59
C ALA A 287 -3.53 -7.65 23.82
N ASP A 288 -4.63 -7.97 24.53
CA ASP A 288 -5.91 -8.29 23.87
C ASP A 288 -6.54 -7.05 23.22
N ILE A 289 -6.46 -5.91 23.89
CA ILE A 289 -6.90 -4.63 23.32
C ILE A 289 -6.09 -4.32 22.05
N MET A 290 -4.76 -4.47 22.09
CA MET A 290 -3.91 -4.23 20.94
C MET A 290 -4.20 -5.22 19.81
N ASN A 291 -4.41 -6.50 20.10
CA ASN A 291 -4.78 -7.50 19.11
C ASN A 291 -6.10 -7.12 18.40
N PHE A 292 -7.10 -6.64 19.16
CA PHE A 292 -8.35 -6.14 18.58
C PHE A 292 -8.11 -4.88 17.72
N VAL A 293 -7.29 -3.94 18.16
CA VAL A 293 -6.94 -2.74 17.39
C VAL A 293 -6.25 -3.13 16.09
N ILE A 294 -5.30 -4.07 16.14
CA ILE A 294 -4.59 -4.55 14.95
C ILE A 294 -5.58 -5.22 13.99
N LEU A 295 -6.52 -6.02 14.48
CA LEU A 295 -7.57 -6.63 13.67
C LEU A 295 -8.39 -5.56 12.93
N THR A 296 -8.84 -4.52 13.64
CA THR A 296 -9.58 -3.40 13.00
C THR A 296 -8.72 -2.65 11.99
N ALA A 297 -7.42 -2.52 12.25
CA ALA A 297 -6.48 -1.87 11.37
C ALA A 297 -6.28 -2.66 10.05
N ILE A 298 -6.12 -3.96 10.15
CA ILE A 298 -5.99 -4.88 9.03
C ILE A 298 -7.26 -4.84 8.15
N LEU A 299 -8.43 -4.91 8.78
CA LEU A 299 -9.70 -4.86 8.05
C LEU A 299 -9.92 -3.52 7.34
N SER A 300 -9.50 -2.43 7.93
CA SER A 300 -9.53 -1.11 7.29
C SER A 300 -8.54 -1.02 6.10
N ALA A 301 -7.32 -1.57 6.22
CA ALA A 301 -6.39 -1.63 5.09
C ALA A 301 -6.96 -2.47 3.94
N ALA A 302 -7.57 -3.63 4.24
CA ALA A 302 -8.27 -4.45 3.26
C ALA A 302 -9.44 -3.69 2.59
N ASN A 303 -10.22 -2.94 3.38
CA ASN A 303 -11.32 -2.12 2.89
C ASN A 303 -10.84 -1.05 1.88
N SER A 304 -9.78 -0.33 2.21
CA SER A 304 -9.13 0.66 1.33
C SER A 304 -8.50 0.02 0.10
N GLY A 305 -7.92 -1.18 0.24
CA GLY A 305 -7.33 -1.95 -0.86
C GLY A 305 -8.36 -2.39 -1.89
N LEU A 306 -9.53 -2.88 -1.43
CA LEU A 306 -10.63 -3.26 -2.32
C LEU A 306 -11.22 -2.04 -3.03
N TYR A 307 -11.34 -0.91 -2.33
CA TYR A 307 -11.69 0.38 -2.93
C TYR A 307 -10.72 0.74 -4.06
N ALA A 308 -9.42 0.72 -3.81
CA ALA A 308 -8.39 1.13 -4.77
C ALA A 308 -8.33 0.21 -6.00
N SER A 309 -8.32 -1.11 -5.80
CA SER A 309 -8.26 -2.09 -6.89
C SER A 309 -9.48 -2.02 -7.80
N SER A 310 -10.67 -1.83 -7.25
CA SER A 310 -11.89 -1.67 -8.03
C SER A 310 -11.90 -0.39 -8.88
N ARG A 311 -11.33 0.73 -8.40
CA ARG A 311 -11.19 1.99 -9.17
C ARG A 311 -10.20 1.85 -10.32
N MET A 312 -9.16 1.05 -10.16
CA MET A 312 -8.23 0.76 -11.26
C MET A 312 -8.92 0.04 -12.42
N LEU A 313 -9.69 -1.02 -12.14
CA LEU A 313 -10.44 -1.72 -13.17
C LEU A 313 -11.49 -0.82 -13.82
N TRP A 314 -12.20 -0.02 -13.02
CA TRP A 314 -13.15 0.95 -13.55
C TRP A 314 -12.46 1.96 -14.49
N SER A 315 -11.31 2.50 -14.11
CA SER A 315 -10.55 3.44 -14.93
C SER A 315 -10.06 2.83 -16.24
N LEU A 316 -9.56 1.58 -16.22
CA LEU A 316 -9.18 0.85 -17.42
C LEU A 316 -10.37 0.61 -18.36
N ALA A 317 -11.55 0.26 -17.82
CA ALA A 317 -12.76 0.04 -18.60
C ALA A 317 -13.24 1.34 -19.27
N ASN A 318 -13.24 2.46 -18.55
CA ASN A 318 -13.64 3.76 -19.11
C ASN A 318 -12.66 4.30 -20.17
N LYS A 319 -11.40 3.87 -20.13
CA LYS A 319 -10.42 4.14 -21.20
C LYS A 319 -10.49 3.11 -22.34
N ASN A 320 -11.52 2.26 -22.37
CA ASN A 320 -11.73 1.22 -23.38
C ASN A 320 -10.56 0.25 -23.58
N THR A 321 -9.77 0.03 -22.53
CA THR A 321 -8.61 -0.88 -22.56
C THR A 321 -8.97 -2.30 -22.12
N ILE A 322 -10.01 -2.46 -21.29
CA ILE A 322 -10.58 -3.74 -20.87
C ILE A 322 -12.10 -3.78 -21.12
N SER A 323 -12.74 -4.89 -20.76
CA SER A 323 -14.19 -5.05 -20.93
C SER A 323 -15.00 -3.93 -20.25
N PRO A 324 -15.99 -3.32 -20.93
CA PRO A 324 -16.82 -2.25 -20.38
C PRO A 324 -17.68 -2.71 -19.20
N ILE A 325 -17.77 -4.00 -18.92
CA ILE A 325 -18.51 -4.55 -17.78
C ILE A 325 -17.97 -4.01 -16.44
N PHE A 326 -16.67 -3.74 -16.35
CA PHE A 326 -16.02 -3.17 -15.15
C PHE A 326 -16.26 -1.67 -14.98
N GLY A 327 -16.73 -0.98 -16.02
CA GLY A 327 -17.12 0.44 -16.00
C GLY A 327 -18.53 0.69 -15.50
N LYS A 328 -19.36 -0.37 -15.39
CA LYS A 328 -20.76 -0.22 -14.93
C LYS A 328 -20.82 0.06 -13.45
N MET A 329 -21.51 1.15 -13.08
CA MET A 329 -21.75 1.55 -11.70
C MET A 329 -23.18 1.21 -11.24
N THR A 330 -23.33 0.93 -9.94
CA THR A 330 -24.63 0.89 -9.27
C THR A 330 -25.21 2.31 -9.13
N LYS A 331 -26.50 2.41 -8.73
CA LYS A 331 -27.14 3.71 -8.40
C LYS A 331 -26.40 4.46 -7.27
N GLN A 332 -25.66 3.74 -6.44
CA GLN A 332 -24.86 4.26 -5.33
C GLN A 332 -23.43 4.70 -5.76
N GLY A 333 -23.08 4.57 -7.04
CA GLY A 333 -21.76 4.95 -7.56
C GLY A 333 -20.66 3.92 -7.30
N VAL A 334 -21.00 2.63 -7.11
CA VAL A 334 -20.05 1.56 -6.87
C VAL A 334 -19.87 0.70 -8.14
N PRO A 335 -18.64 0.46 -8.60
CA PRO A 335 -18.35 -0.43 -9.74
C PRO A 335 -18.37 -1.91 -9.30
N ILE A 336 -19.58 -2.47 -9.11
CA ILE A 336 -19.79 -3.78 -8.47
C ILE A 336 -19.02 -4.92 -9.15
N ASN A 337 -18.95 -4.96 -10.48
CA ASN A 337 -18.24 -6.01 -11.19
C ASN A 337 -16.71 -5.95 -10.96
N ALA A 338 -16.18 -4.72 -10.83
CA ALA A 338 -14.78 -4.51 -10.49
C ALA A 338 -14.49 -4.93 -9.04
N VAL A 339 -15.41 -4.66 -8.11
CA VAL A 339 -15.33 -5.10 -6.71
C VAL A 339 -15.32 -6.64 -6.64
N ILE A 340 -16.26 -7.31 -7.32
CA ILE A 340 -16.34 -8.79 -7.34
C ILE A 340 -15.04 -9.39 -7.91
N PHE A 341 -14.57 -8.86 -9.03
CA PHE A 341 -13.35 -9.38 -9.66
C PHE A 341 -12.11 -9.18 -8.77
N SER A 342 -12.02 -8.06 -8.06
CA SER A 342 -10.94 -7.82 -7.10
C SER A 342 -11.01 -8.76 -5.89
N MET A 343 -12.19 -9.18 -5.47
CA MET A 343 -12.36 -10.19 -4.42
C MET A 343 -11.88 -11.59 -4.82
N VAL A 344 -11.83 -11.91 -6.12
CA VAL A 344 -11.27 -13.19 -6.59
C VAL A 344 -9.82 -13.36 -6.14
N GLY A 345 -9.01 -12.27 -6.19
CA GLY A 345 -7.64 -12.30 -5.67
C GLY A 345 -7.58 -12.60 -4.17
N GLY A 346 -8.47 -11.99 -3.38
CA GLY A 346 -8.62 -12.31 -1.96
C GLY A 346 -9.01 -13.77 -1.72
N ALA A 347 -9.92 -14.31 -2.53
CA ALA A 347 -10.34 -15.71 -2.46
C ALA A 347 -9.19 -16.68 -2.80
N LEU A 348 -8.38 -16.37 -3.82
CA LEU A 348 -7.18 -17.17 -4.14
C LEU A 348 -6.18 -17.19 -2.99
N ALA A 349 -6.04 -16.07 -2.30
CA ALA A 349 -5.18 -16.00 -1.11
C ALA A 349 -5.75 -16.81 0.06
N LEU A 350 -7.07 -16.94 0.21
CA LEU A 350 -7.68 -17.83 1.19
C LEU A 350 -7.31 -19.30 0.97
N LEU A 351 -7.21 -19.73 -0.29
CA LEU A 351 -6.75 -21.10 -0.59
C LEU A 351 -5.32 -21.33 -0.10
N SER A 352 -4.48 -20.31 -0.17
CA SER A 352 -3.09 -20.36 0.27
C SER A 352 -2.94 -20.39 1.81
N SER A 353 -3.86 -19.77 2.54
CA SER A 353 -3.87 -19.80 4.02
C SER A 353 -4.19 -21.19 4.61
N ILE A 354 -4.74 -22.10 3.79
CA ILE A 354 -5.01 -23.49 4.21
C ILE A 354 -3.72 -24.32 4.24
N VAL A 355 -2.76 -24.02 3.34
CA VAL A 355 -1.56 -24.85 3.13
C VAL A 355 -0.42 -24.47 4.07
N ALA A 356 -0.07 -23.20 4.17
CA ALA A 356 1.06 -22.72 4.97
C ALA A 356 0.94 -21.20 5.22
N PRO A 357 0.13 -20.77 6.19
CA PRO A 357 -0.24 -19.35 6.35
C PRO A 357 0.97 -18.43 6.52
N ASP A 358 2.01 -18.86 7.23
CA ASP A 358 3.19 -18.02 7.53
C ASP A 358 4.05 -17.78 6.29
N THR A 359 4.34 -18.84 5.54
CA THR A 359 5.14 -18.76 4.30
C THR A 359 4.40 -17.98 3.22
N VAL A 360 3.11 -18.23 3.10
CA VAL A 360 2.26 -17.58 2.11
C VAL A 360 2.13 -16.09 2.40
N TYR A 361 2.00 -15.69 3.66
CA TYR A 361 1.96 -14.28 4.03
C TYR A 361 3.18 -13.52 3.51
N ILE A 362 4.39 -14.04 3.72
CA ILE A 362 5.65 -13.42 3.26
C ILE A 362 5.69 -13.33 1.72
N VAL A 363 5.26 -14.38 1.03
CA VAL A 363 5.21 -14.41 -0.44
C VAL A 363 4.26 -13.32 -0.97
N LEU A 364 3.05 -13.23 -0.40
CA LEU A 364 2.05 -12.24 -0.81
C LEU A 364 2.55 -10.82 -0.55
N VAL A 365 3.15 -10.55 0.61
CA VAL A 365 3.76 -9.26 0.94
C VAL A 365 4.88 -8.90 -0.04
N SER A 366 5.72 -9.86 -0.42
CA SER A 366 6.83 -9.64 -1.36
C SER A 366 6.32 -9.31 -2.77
N ILE A 367 5.30 -10.02 -3.26
CA ILE A 367 4.69 -9.74 -4.58
C ILE A 367 4.02 -8.37 -4.58
N SER A 368 3.26 -8.07 -3.54
CA SER A 368 2.59 -6.76 -3.39
C SER A 368 3.61 -5.62 -3.28
N GLY A 369 4.68 -5.82 -2.48
CA GLY A 369 5.77 -4.85 -2.33
C GLY A 369 6.52 -4.59 -3.64
N LEU A 370 6.81 -5.62 -4.44
CA LEU A 370 7.42 -5.43 -5.77
C LEU A 370 6.49 -4.64 -6.70
N ALA A 371 5.22 -5.01 -6.75
CA ALA A 371 4.27 -4.39 -7.66
C ALA A 371 4.07 -2.90 -7.35
N VAL A 372 3.95 -2.53 -6.06
CA VAL A 372 3.81 -1.11 -5.67
C VAL A 372 5.07 -0.30 -5.96
N VAL A 373 6.25 -0.86 -5.77
CA VAL A 373 7.52 -0.15 -6.07
C VAL A 373 7.62 0.17 -7.56
N ILE A 374 7.20 -0.73 -8.44
CA ILE A 374 7.17 -0.46 -9.89
C ILE A 374 6.16 0.64 -10.23
N VAL A 375 5.01 0.68 -9.55
CA VAL A 375 4.06 1.79 -9.67
C VAL A 375 4.70 3.12 -9.23
N TRP A 376 5.43 3.15 -8.13
CA TRP A 376 6.15 4.33 -7.65
C TRP A 376 7.25 4.80 -8.63
N MET A 377 7.96 3.86 -9.26
CA MET A 377 8.88 4.18 -10.37
C MET A 377 8.17 4.87 -11.52
N SER A 378 6.99 4.38 -11.88
CA SER A 378 6.16 4.98 -12.93
C SER A 378 5.67 6.39 -12.56
N ILE A 379 5.31 6.65 -11.30
CA ILE A 379 4.95 7.98 -10.81
C ILE A 379 6.13 8.95 -10.98
N SER A 380 7.32 8.53 -10.53
CA SER A 380 8.54 9.34 -10.61
C SER A 380 8.94 9.66 -12.06
N ALA A 381 8.89 8.64 -12.94
CA ALA A 381 9.16 8.81 -14.37
C ALA A 381 8.12 9.72 -15.05
N SER A 382 6.84 9.55 -14.72
CA SER A 382 5.76 10.38 -15.27
C SER A 382 5.93 11.84 -14.88
N GLN A 383 6.29 12.13 -13.62
CA GLN A 383 6.52 13.49 -13.15
C GLN A 383 7.75 14.13 -13.83
N PHE A 384 8.84 13.38 -13.97
CA PHE A 384 10.02 13.85 -14.68
C PHE A 384 9.69 14.25 -16.12
N LEU A 385 8.96 13.40 -16.85
CA LEU A 385 8.58 13.64 -18.23
C LEU A 385 7.53 14.77 -18.36
N PHE A 386 6.57 14.82 -17.43
CA PHE A 386 5.59 15.90 -17.34
C PHE A 386 6.28 17.26 -17.22
N ARG A 387 7.15 17.44 -16.22
CA ARG A 387 7.82 18.71 -15.98
C ARG A 387 8.70 19.10 -17.17
N ARG A 388 9.41 18.13 -17.77
CA ARG A 388 10.22 18.36 -18.96
C ARG A 388 9.37 18.84 -20.14
N GLN A 389 8.20 18.26 -20.36
CA GLN A 389 7.28 18.66 -21.42
C GLN A 389 6.68 20.04 -21.12
N PHE A 390 6.21 20.27 -19.90
CA PHE A 390 5.61 21.54 -19.45
C PHE A 390 6.55 22.73 -19.69
N LEU A 391 7.82 22.59 -19.35
CA LEU A 391 8.84 23.62 -19.58
C LEU A 391 9.16 23.81 -21.08
N LYS A 392 9.16 22.72 -21.87
CA LYS A 392 9.36 22.80 -23.32
C LYS A 392 8.24 23.54 -24.07
N GLU A 393 7.02 23.46 -23.53
CA GLU A 393 5.84 24.17 -24.05
C GLU A 393 5.87 25.66 -23.73
N GLY A 394 6.93 26.17 -23.08
CA GLY A 394 7.13 27.58 -22.75
C GLY A 394 6.50 28.01 -21.42
N ASN A 395 5.95 27.10 -20.65
CA ASN A 395 5.39 27.41 -19.33
C ASN A 395 6.50 27.61 -18.29
N SER A 396 6.21 28.40 -17.26
CA SER A 396 7.13 28.61 -16.13
C SER A 396 6.81 27.65 -14.97
N GLU A 397 7.84 27.27 -14.21
CA GLU A 397 7.62 26.53 -12.95
C GLU A 397 6.71 27.27 -11.96
N LYS A 398 6.62 28.60 -12.06
CA LYS A 398 5.77 29.44 -11.21
C LYS A 398 4.29 29.27 -11.50
N ASP A 399 3.94 28.75 -12.69
CA ASP A 399 2.56 28.51 -13.10
C ASP A 399 1.98 27.22 -12.48
N LEU A 400 2.85 26.39 -11.85
CA LEU A 400 2.41 25.19 -11.13
C LEU A 400 1.94 25.56 -9.71
N ILE A 401 0.69 25.22 -9.39
CA ILE A 401 0.08 25.41 -8.06
C ILE A 401 0.85 24.62 -7.00
N TYR A 402 1.21 23.37 -7.31
CA TYR A 402 2.09 22.54 -6.51
C TYR A 402 3.27 22.08 -7.37
N ARG A 403 4.49 22.23 -6.84
CA ARG A 403 5.70 21.86 -7.56
C ARG A 403 6.60 20.97 -6.72
N THR A 404 7.11 19.91 -7.33
CA THR A 404 8.16 19.06 -6.75
C THR A 404 9.43 19.89 -6.59
N PRO A 405 10.01 19.98 -5.38
CA PRO A 405 11.24 20.72 -5.16
C PRO A 405 12.43 20.02 -5.84
N LEU A 406 13.53 20.76 -6.02
CA LEU A 406 14.81 20.25 -6.52
C LEU A 406 14.68 19.40 -7.81
N TYR A 407 13.80 19.78 -8.71
CA TYR A 407 13.74 19.14 -10.03
C TYR A 407 15.04 19.38 -10.80
N PRO A 408 15.65 18.37 -11.46
CA PRO A 408 15.17 16.99 -11.68
C PRO A 408 15.66 15.97 -10.63
N LEU A 409 16.32 16.38 -9.55
CA LEU A 409 16.94 15.47 -8.58
C LEU A 409 15.93 14.57 -7.87
N VAL A 410 14.81 15.13 -7.41
CA VAL A 410 13.79 14.37 -6.65
C VAL A 410 13.23 13.19 -7.47
N PRO A 411 12.69 13.38 -8.69
CA PRO A 411 12.18 12.24 -9.46
C PRO A 411 13.27 11.23 -9.85
N ILE A 412 14.50 11.67 -10.13
CA ILE A 412 15.61 10.77 -10.43
C ILE A 412 15.99 9.96 -9.18
N ALA A 413 16.14 10.60 -8.04
CA ALA A 413 16.47 9.91 -6.78
C ALA A 413 15.37 8.92 -6.38
N SER A 414 14.09 9.33 -6.47
CA SER A 414 12.95 8.47 -6.21
C SER A 414 12.96 7.23 -7.10
N PHE A 415 13.11 7.41 -8.41
CA PHE A 415 13.19 6.31 -9.36
C PHE A 415 14.35 5.38 -9.06
N SER A 416 15.55 5.94 -8.80
CA SER A 416 16.77 5.16 -8.55
C SER A 416 16.70 4.35 -7.24
N LEU A 417 16.11 4.91 -6.19
CA LEU A 417 15.91 4.18 -4.93
C LEU A 417 14.88 3.05 -5.07
N CYS A 418 13.79 3.28 -5.79
CA CYS A 418 12.83 2.24 -6.14
C CYS A 418 13.48 1.12 -6.99
N LEU A 419 14.28 1.49 -7.99
CA LEU A 419 15.01 0.54 -8.81
C LEU A 419 16.01 -0.27 -7.99
N ALA A 420 16.76 0.37 -7.08
CA ALA A 420 17.66 -0.30 -6.17
C ALA A 420 16.94 -1.32 -5.27
N SER A 421 15.73 -0.98 -4.78
CA SER A 421 14.88 -1.92 -4.04
C SER A 421 14.52 -3.14 -4.90
N CYS A 422 14.14 -2.95 -6.18
CA CYS A 422 13.83 -4.06 -7.10
C CYS A 422 15.07 -4.93 -7.38
N ILE A 423 16.24 -4.33 -7.55
CA ILE A 423 17.49 -5.07 -7.76
C ILE A 423 17.88 -5.86 -6.50
N GLY A 424 17.69 -5.28 -5.31
CA GLY A 424 17.97 -5.93 -4.04
C GLY A 424 17.24 -7.28 -3.86
N ILE A 425 16.04 -7.43 -4.41
CA ILE A 425 15.26 -8.66 -4.38
C ILE A 425 16.00 -9.86 -5.00
N ALA A 426 16.78 -9.64 -6.05
CA ALA A 426 17.51 -10.70 -6.73
C ALA A 426 18.54 -11.40 -5.80
N PHE A 427 18.96 -10.71 -4.74
CA PHE A 427 19.93 -11.21 -3.78
C PHE A 427 19.29 -11.91 -2.57
N ASP A 428 17.95 -11.79 -2.38
CA ASP A 428 17.23 -12.44 -1.30
C ASP A 428 16.50 -13.72 -1.80
N PRO A 429 16.95 -14.92 -1.37
CA PRO A 429 16.30 -16.17 -1.77
C PRO A 429 14.80 -16.25 -1.40
N THR A 430 14.41 -15.64 -0.27
CA THR A 430 13.03 -15.69 0.24
C THR A 430 12.08 -14.82 -0.56
N GLN A 431 12.57 -13.73 -1.14
CA GLN A 431 11.77 -12.74 -1.88
C GLN A 431 11.86 -12.90 -3.41
N ARG A 432 12.79 -13.72 -3.93
CA ARG A 432 12.93 -13.99 -5.38
C ARG A 432 11.64 -14.45 -6.04
N ILE A 433 10.72 -15.08 -5.29
CA ILE A 433 9.40 -15.47 -5.78
C ILE A 433 8.62 -14.27 -6.35
N ALA A 434 8.81 -13.08 -5.79
CA ALA A 434 8.20 -11.87 -6.31
C ALA A 434 8.67 -11.53 -7.73
N LEU A 435 9.94 -11.77 -8.06
CA LEU A 435 10.46 -11.59 -9.43
C LEU A 435 9.91 -12.66 -10.39
N TYR A 436 9.84 -13.92 -9.94
CA TYR A 436 9.30 -15.01 -10.75
C TYR A 436 7.82 -14.86 -11.07
N CYS A 437 7.06 -14.20 -10.21
CA CYS A 437 5.65 -13.84 -10.46
C CYS A 437 5.52 -12.49 -11.19
N GLY A 438 6.27 -11.49 -10.77
CA GLY A 438 6.12 -10.10 -11.23
C GLY A 438 6.59 -9.89 -12.67
N ILE A 439 7.76 -10.45 -13.04
CA ILE A 439 8.30 -10.28 -14.41
C ILE A 439 7.38 -10.91 -15.47
N PRO A 440 6.94 -12.18 -15.35
CA PRO A 440 5.98 -12.76 -16.30
C PRO A 440 4.65 -11.98 -16.33
N PHE A 441 4.18 -11.50 -15.19
CA PHE A 441 2.95 -10.69 -15.13
C PHE A 441 3.10 -9.37 -15.89
N ILE A 442 4.22 -8.67 -15.75
CA ILE A 442 4.52 -7.45 -16.52
C ILE A 442 4.56 -7.75 -18.02
N LEU A 443 5.27 -8.80 -18.43
CA LEU A 443 5.35 -9.22 -19.83
C LEU A 443 3.98 -9.59 -20.39
N PHE A 444 3.15 -10.29 -19.61
CA PHE A 444 1.77 -10.61 -19.96
C PHE A 444 0.93 -9.34 -20.14
N CYS A 445 1.04 -8.35 -19.25
CA CYS A 445 0.30 -7.09 -19.36
C CYS A 445 0.69 -6.32 -20.63
N TYR A 446 1.98 -6.18 -20.91
CA TYR A 446 2.42 -5.53 -22.16
C TYR A 446 1.98 -6.32 -23.39
N GLY A 447 2.16 -7.65 -23.40
CA GLY A 447 1.75 -8.52 -24.49
C GLY A 447 0.24 -8.45 -24.76
N SER A 448 -0.59 -8.55 -23.73
CA SER A 448 -2.05 -8.46 -23.82
C SER A 448 -2.51 -7.08 -24.34
N TYR A 449 -1.87 -6.00 -23.92
CA TYR A 449 -2.17 -4.66 -24.43
C TYR A 449 -1.94 -4.55 -25.93
N TYR A 450 -0.76 -4.97 -26.42
CA TYR A 450 -0.44 -4.84 -27.84
C TYR A 450 -1.24 -5.82 -28.71
N LEU A 451 -1.54 -7.02 -28.21
CA LEU A 451 -2.42 -7.98 -28.91
C LEU A 451 -3.84 -7.43 -29.07
N THR A 452 -4.44 -6.91 -27.99
CA THR A 452 -5.79 -6.35 -28.05
C THR A 452 -5.88 -5.10 -28.92
N LYS A 453 -4.84 -4.26 -28.90
CA LYS A 453 -4.75 -3.10 -29.80
C LYS A 453 -4.71 -3.51 -31.28
N ASN A 454 -3.89 -4.52 -31.62
CA ASN A 454 -3.76 -5.00 -32.98
C ASN A 454 -5.04 -5.68 -33.47
N LEU A 455 -5.73 -6.43 -32.60
CA LEU A 455 -7.02 -7.05 -32.94
C LEU A 455 -8.10 -6.00 -33.22
N LYS A 456 -8.19 -4.95 -32.40
CA LYS A 456 -9.13 -3.84 -32.62
C LYS A 456 -8.83 -3.11 -33.94
N LYS A 457 -7.56 -2.86 -34.27
CA LYS A 457 -7.16 -2.25 -35.53
C LYS A 457 -7.61 -3.11 -36.72
N ARG A 458 -7.33 -4.41 -36.69
CA ARG A 458 -7.73 -5.35 -37.76
C ARG A 458 -9.26 -5.41 -37.94
N SER A 459 -10.03 -5.35 -36.85
CA SER A 459 -11.50 -5.35 -36.95
C SER A 459 -12.04 -4.07 -37.59
N VAL A 460 -11.44 -2.92 -37.31
CA VAL A 460 -11.81 -1.64 -37.96
C VAL A 460 -11.46 -1.67 -39.45
N ASP A 461 -10.22 -2.08 -39.78
CA ASP A 461 -9.77 -2.18 -41.16
C ASP A 461 -10.66 -3.15 -41.98
N TYR A 462 -11.10 -4.26 -41.37
CA TYR A 462 -12.01 -5.24 -41.99
C TYR A 462 -13.42 -4.66 -42.24
N VAL A 463 -13.95 -3.87 -41.28
CA VAL A 463 -15.26 -3.24 -41.43
C VAL A 463 -15.23 -2.13 -42.49
N GLU A 464 -14.17 -1.33 -42.54
CA GLU A 464 -13.98 -0.29 -43.57
C GLU A 464 -13.85 -0.88 -44.99
N GLN A 465 -13.15 -2.01 -45.12
CA GLN A 465 -12.99 -2.70 -46.43
C GLN A 465 -14.26 -3.39 -46.92
N ASN A 466 -15.21 -3.73 -46.04
CA ASN A 466 -16.44 -4.46 -46.40
C ASN A 466 -17.72 -3.59 -46.25
N GLN A 467 -17.63 -2.27 -46.17
CA GLN A 467 -18.80 -1.39 -46.28
C GLN A 467 -19.25 -1.39 -47.75
N PRO A 468 -20.50 -1.77 -48.10
CA PRO A 468 -21.00 -1.62 -49.46
C PRO A 468 -21.08 -0.12 -49.80
N ASN A 469 -20.59 0.23 -51.00
CA ASN A 469 -20.72 1.57 -51.61
C ASN A 469 -22.16 1.95 -51.81
#